data_6d0679ed5717537e29a8885d2a657ac5
#
_entry.id   6d0679ed5717537e29a8885d2a657ac5
#
_cell.length_a   1.000
_cell.length_b   1.000
_cell.length_c   1.000
_cell.angle_alpha   90.00
_cell.angle_beta   90.00
_cell.angle_gamma   90.00
#
_symmetry.space_group_name_H-M   'P 1'
#
loop_
_entity.id
_entity.type
_entity.pdbx_description
1 polymer ?
#
loop_
_entity_poly.entity_id
_entity_poly.type
_entity_poly.pdbx_seq_one_letter_code
_entity_poly.pdbx_strand_id
1 'polypeptide(L)'
;MPDVPVTTTSAESSPSAPPRPPSAPRTVLLLLADTGGGHRASAEAVARELVRLPDAPAPDLLDPFVHAAPRPVGWTVGLYSPLIRHLPPLWGALFHASNSRPAVAALRATVLRLLEPGLTELIDALSPTAVVSFHPLVNHAAARVLRRRTAAPIPLITVITDLVDVHSTWICDDIDAIVTPSAAALNRIRAAGIAADRCFDLGMPVDESFTAQPPTAAERRELRRRLGLDPARRTVLLTGGGEGSGGLYRRARVLCAAGLDLQLAVICGRNAGVRERLLGIEPRPPTRLHVEGFVPNMAEWLRASDLLVSKAGPATIAEALCAGVPLLITSHLPGQERGNVDLVVTVGAGRHVPGDAALVDAVAELARPESTGLLAMRDALAGIARPHAAAATARLIALLSARAATEAR
;
A
#
# COMPACT_ATOMS: atom_id res chain seq x y z
N MET A 1 -57.69 -59.38 45.05
CA MET A 1 -56.71 -59.36 43.98
C MET A 1 -55.92 -58.09 44.14
N PRO A 2 -54.62 -58.18 44.40
CA PRO A 2 -53.82 -57.04 44.80
C PRO A 2 -53.25 -56.25 43.60
N ASP A 3 -53.17 -54.97 43.80
CA ASP A 3 -52.58 -53.95 42.90
C ASP A 3 -51.09 -54.21 42.68
N VAL A 4 -50.67 -54.08 41.40
CA VAL A 4 -49.23 -54.05 41.02
C VAL A 4 -48.82 -52.61 40.83
N PRO A 5 -47.77 -52.12 41.54
CA PRO A 5 -47.28 -50.76 41.33
C PRO A 5 -46.40 -50.66 40.08
N VAL A 6 -46.74 -49.67 39.23
CA VAL A 6 -45.94 -49.28 38.06
C VAL A 6 -44.78 -48.40 38.56
N THR A 7 -43.58 -48.94 38.47
CA THR A 7 -42.33 -48.17 38.66
C THR A 7 -42.00 -47.33 37.42
N THR A 8 -42.15 -46.03 37.55
CA THR A 8 -41.63 -45.06 36.58
C THR A 8 -40.12 -44.86 36.78
N THR A 9 -39.32 -45.39 35.90
CA THR A 9 -37.88 -45.12 35.81
C THR A 9 -37.66 -43.68 35.31
N SER A 10 -37.18 -42.85 36.21
CA SER A 10 -36.68 -41.51 35.89
C SER A 10 -35.45 -41.61 35.00
N ALA A 11 -35.50 -41.01 33.79
CA ALA A 11 -34.35 -40.88 32.91
C ALA A 11 -33.33 -39.91 33.57
N GLU A 12 -32.21 -40.45 33.99
CA GLU A 12 -31.04 -39.64 34.42
C GLU A 12 -30.54 -38.85 33.23
N SER A 13 -30.62 -37.51 33.36
CA SER A 13 -30.01 -36.59 32.43
C SER A 13 -28.48 -36.72 32.50
N SER A 14 -27.85 -37.13 31.43
CA SER A 14 -26.37 -37.14 31.28
C SER A 14 -25.80 -35.76 31.61
N PRO A 15 -24.69 -35.64 32.34
CA PRO A 15 -24.08 -34.38 32.62
C PRO A 15 -23.60 -33.74 31.31
N SER A 16 -24.04 -32.48 31.10
CA SER A 16 -23.54 -31.66 29.97
C SER A 16 -22.03 -31.54 30.07
N ALA A 17 -21.33 -31.82 28.97
CA ALA A 17 -19.89 -31.66 28.85
C ALA A 17 -19.48 -30.24 29.28
N PRO A 18 -18.38 -30.07 30.01
CA PRO A 18 -17.91 -28.75 30.42
C PRO A 18 -17.70 -27.85 29.19
N PRO A 19 -17.97 -26.54 29.30
CA PRO A 19 -17.75 -25.62 28.20
C PRO A 19 -16.27 -25.68 27.79
N ARG A 20 -16.02 -25.85 26.49
CA ARG A 20 -14.68 -25.84 25.91
C ARG A 20 -13.97 -24.54 26.33
N PRO A 21 -12.70 -24.61 26.78
CA PRO A 21 -11.94 -23.40 27.00
C PRO A 21 -11.95 -22.54 25.75
N PRO A 22 -11.98 -21.19 25.88
CA PRO A 22 -11.95 -20.31 24.72
C PRO A 22 -10.72 -20.67 23.87
N SER A 23 -10.93 -20.96 22.61
CA SER A 23 -9.83 -21.23 21.66
C SER A 23 -8.87 -20.05 21.68
N ALA A 24 -7.57 -20.31 21.69
CA ALA A 24 -6.55 -19.25 21.57
C ALA A 24 -6.94 -18.27 20.44
N PRO A 25 -6.72 -16.96 20.62
CA PRO A 25 -7.10 -15.97 19.62
C PRO A 25 -6.45 -16.35 18.28
N ARG A 26 -7.26 -16.45 17.25
CA ARG A 26 -6.77 -16.73 15.89
C ARG A 26 -5.98 -15.51 15.42
N THR A 27 -4.80 -15.72 14.84
CA THR A 27 -3.92 -14.67 14.35
C THR A 27 -3.69 -14.82 12.86
N VAL A 28 -3.61 -13.70 12.13
CA VAL A 28 -3.12 -13.62 10.75
C VAL A 28 -1.80 -12.88 10.74
N LEU A 29 -0.78 -13.49 10.15
CA LEU A 29 0.54 -12.90 10.03
C LEU A 29 0.65 -12.07 8.74
N LEU A 30 0.83 -10.76 8.87
CA LEU A 30 1.01 -9.82 7.77
C LEU A 30 2.51 -9.49 7.62
N LEU A 31 3.13 -10.02 6.56
CA LEU A 31 4.56 -9.87 6.28
C LEU A 31 4.79 -8.68 5.33
N LEU A 32 5.60 -7.74 5.75
CA LEU A 32 5.94 -6.53 4.99
C LEU A 32 7.45 -6.25 5.05
N ALA A 33 7.92 -5.25 4.32
CA ALA A 33 9.24 -4.68 4.52
C ALA A 33 9.18 -3.15 4.44
N ASP A 34 9.99 -2.48 5.25
CA ASP A 34 10.05 -1.02 5.31
C ASP A 34 10.88 -0.42 4.15
N THR A 35 10.54 -0.82 2.93
CA THR A 35 11.11 -0.26 1.70
C THR A 35 10.17 0.79 1.11
N GLY A 36 10.45 2.07 1.36
CA GLY A 36 9.70 3.19 0.76
C GLY A 36 8.32 3.51 1.36
N GLY A 37 7.83 2.78 2.35
CA GLY A 37 6.58 3.04 3.08
C GLY A 37 5.29 2.52 2.46
N GLY A 38 5.25 2.20 1.16
CA GLY A 38 4.02 1.75 0.49
C GLY A 38 3.53 0.37 0.95
N HIS A 39 4.43 -0.58 1.14
CA HIS A 39 4.11 -1.92 1.64
C HIS A 39 3.51 -1.88 3.05
N ARG A 40 4.13 -1.11 3.95
CA ARG A 40 3.63 -0.90 5.31
C ARG A 40 2.26 -0.25 5.32
N ALA A 41 2.07 0.84 4.58
CA ALA A 41 0.79 1.56 4.53
C ALA A 41 -0.37 0.65 4.08
N SER A 42 -0.14 -0.18 3.04
CA SER A 42 -1.14 -1.14 2.57
C SER A 42 -1.41 -2.25 3.59
N ALA A 43 -0.38 -2.79 4.26
CA ALA A 43 -0.54 -3.79 5.30
C ALA A 43 -1.31 -3.25 6.51
N GLU A 44 -0.99 -2.04 6.97
CA GLU A 44 -1.69 -1.37 8.06
C GLU A 44 -3.15 -1.04 7.72
N ALA A 45 -3.43 -0.65 6.46
CA ALA A 45 -4.80 -0.42 6.02
C ALA A 45 -5.63 -1.71 6.10
N VAL A 46 -5.10 -2.83 5.64
CA VAL A 46 -5.76 -4.14 5.72
C VAL A 46 -5.90 -4.60 7.18
N ALA A 47 -4.88 -4.38 8.02
CA ALA A 47 -4.93 -4.73 9.43
C ALA A 47 -6.05 -4.00 10.17
N ARG A 48 -6.21 -2.68 9.92
CA ARG A 48 -7.31 -1.89 10.50
C ARG A 48 -8.69 -2.45 10.10
N GLU A 49 -8.84 -2.85 8.85
CA GLU A 49 -10.09 -3.45 8.38
C GLU A 49 -10.35 -4.85 8.96
N LEU A 50 -9.30 -5.67 9.14
CA LEU A 50 -9.43 -6.97 9.83
C LEU A 50 -9.94 -6.82 11.25
N VAL A 51 -9.42 -5.85 12.01
CA VAL A 51 -9.87 -5.58 13.40
C VAL A 51 -11.36 -5.19 13.47
N ARG A 52 -11.91 -4.60 12.41
CA ARG A 52 -13.32 -4.21 12.33
C ARG A 52 -14.27 -5.34 11.95
N LEU A 53 -13.74 -6.40 11.34
CA LEU A 53 -14.57 -7.53 10.93
C LEU A 53 -14.88 -8.42 12.13
N PRO A 54 -16.17 -8.74 12.39
CA PRO A 54 -16.53 -9.69 13.43
C PRO A 54 -15.92 -11.05 13.12
N ASP A 55 -15.45 -11.72 14.15
CA ASP A 55 -14.87 -13.08 14.09
C ASP A 55 -13.62 -13.22 13.19
N ALA A 56 -13.07 -12.13 12.67
CA ALA A 56 -11.82 -12.17 11.93
C ALA A 56 -10.63 -12.47 12.85
N PRO A 57 -9.59 -13.13 12.33
CA PRO A 57 -8.36 -13.32 13.09
C PRO A 57 -7.65 -11.98 13.33
N ALA A 58 -7.01 -11.83 14.49
CA ALA A 58 -6.26 -10.64 14.84
C ALA A 58 -5.02 -10.48 13.94
N PRO A 59 -4.77 -9.31 13.34
CA PRO A 59 -3.60 -9.09 12.51
C PRO A 59 -2.33 -8.89 13.35
N ASP A 60 -1.24 -9.53 12.97
CA ASP A 60 0.11 -9.31 13.50
C ASP A 60 1.04 -8.89 12.35
N LEU A 61 1.63 -7.70 12.44
CA LEU A 61 2.45 -7.09 11.38
C LEU A 61 3.93 -7.27 11.70
N LEU A 62 4.65 -7.95 10.83
CA LEU A 62 6.08 -8.22 11.03
C LEU A 62 6.88 -7.93 9.77
N ASP A 63 8.08 -7.38 9.99
CA ASP A 63 9.11 -7.27 8.95
C ASP A 63 10.08 -8.47 9.07
N PRO A 64 10.01 -9.45 8.14
CA PRO A 64 10.86 -10.63 8.21
C PRO A 64 12.34 -10.32 7.97
N PHE A 65 12.70 -9.20 7.37
CA PHE A 65 14.09 -8.79 7.22
C PHE A 65 14.70 -8.28 8.53
N VAL A 66 13.85 -7.84 9.45
CA VAL A 66 14.27 -7.43 10.80
C VAL A 66 14.24 -8.62 11.76
N HIS A 67 13.19 -9.46 11.69
CA HIS A 67 12.90 -10.47 12.72
C HIS A 67 13.34 -11.89 12.34
N ALA A 68 13.42 -12.20 11.02
CA ALA A 68 13.70 -13.55 10.53
C ALA A 68 14.99 -13.65 9.70
N ALA A 69 15.53 -12.55 9.18
CA ALA A 69 16.73 -12.57 8.35
C ALA A 69 18.03 -12.59 9.18
N PRO A 70 19.04 -13.36 8.78
CA PRO A 70 20.38 -13.18 9.33
C PRO A 70 20.91 -11.76 9.01
N ARG A 71 21.70 -11.18 9.91
CA ARG A 71 22.17 -9.78 9.84
C ARG A 71 22.63 -9.30 8.46
N PRO A 72 23.42 -10.04 7.66
CA PRO A 72 23.85 -9.54 6.34
C PRO A 72 22.67 -9.31 5.38
N VAL A 73 21.63 -10.15 5.43
CA VAL A 73 20.47 -10.06 4.55
C VAL A 73 19.53 -8.92 4.95
N GLY A 74 19.30 -8.72 6.25
CA GLY A 74 18.51 -7.60 6.77
C GLY A 74 19.11 -6.24 6.36
N TRP A 75 20.43 -6.10 6.30
CA TRP A 75 21.10 -4.87 5.89
C TRP A 75 20.89 -4.55 4.40
N THR A 76 20.74 -5.56 3.53
CA THR A 76 20.54 -5.31 2.09
C THR A 76 19.26 -4.56 1.79
N VAL A 77 18.22 -4.75 2.59
CA VAL A 77 16.96 -4.00 2.48
C VAL A 77 17.17 -2.52 2.81
N GLY A 78 18.03 -2.22 3.79
CA GLY A 78 18.42 -0.84 4.13
C GLY A 78 19.14 -0.08 3.00
N LEU A 79 19.74 -0.79 2.03
CA LEU A 79 20.39 -0.17 0.87
C LEU A 79 19.40 0.31 -0.20
N TYR A 80 18.14 -0.12 -0.13
CA TYR A 80 17.12 0.27 -1.10
C TYR A 80 16.91 1.79 -1.14
N SER A 81 16.63 2.44 -0.01
CA SER A 81 16.38 3.87 0.05
C SER A 81 17.56 4.74 -0.44
N PRO A 82 18.82 4.51 -0.02
CA PRO A 82 19.97 5.18 -0.61
C PRO A 82 20.11 4.97 -2.12
N LEU A 83 19.90 3.74 -2.59
CA LEU A 83 20.04 3.38 -4.00
C LEU A 83 19.04 4.13 -4.89
N ILE A 84 17.75 4.10 -4.55
CA ILE A 84 16.72 4.81 -5.34
C ILE A 84 16.83 6.33 -5.24
N ARG A 85 17.43 6.85 -4.16
CA ARG A 85 17.61 8.29 -3.93
C ARG A 85 18.80 8.85 -4.67
N HIS A 86 19.92 8.11 -4.72
CA HIS A 86 21.20 8.63 -5.23
C HIS A 86 21.59 8.02 -6.60
N LEU A 87 21.14 6.81 -6.90
CA LEU A 87 21.51 6.06 -8.10
C LEU A 87 20.29 5.44 -8.81
N PRO A 88 19.23 6.22 -9.15
CA PRO A 88 18.03 5.68 -9.81
C PRO A 88 18.30 4.88 -11.10
N PRO A 89 19.26 5.27 -11.99
CA PRO A 89 19.56 4.47 -13.17
C PRO A 89 20.11 3.08 -12.86
N LEU A 90 20.94 2.97 -11.81
CA LEU A 90 21.46 1.67 -11.36
C LEU A 90 20.32 0.79 -10.81
N TRP A 91 19.39 1.38 -10.05
CA TRP A 91 18.18 0.66 -9.65
C TRP A 91 17.41 0.11 -10.85
N GLY A 92 17.16 0.95 -11.87
CA GLY A 92 16.47 0.53 -13.09
C GLY A 92 17.17 -0.64 -13.79
N ALA A 93 18.50 -0.61 -13.89
CA ALA A 93 19.28 -1.70 -14.46
C ALA A 93 19.14 -3.00 -13.64
N LEU A 94 19.23 -2.91 -12.30
CA LEU A 94 19.04 -4.06 -11.40
C LEU A 94 17.61 -4.61 -11.47
N PHE A 95 16.61 -3.74 -11.53
CA PHE A 95 15.20 -4.12 -11.68
C PHE A 95 15.01 -4.93 -12.98
N HIS A 96 15.49 -4.45 -14.11
CA HIS A 96 15.38 -5.17 -15.37
C HIS A 96 16.17 -6.47 -15.41
N ALA A 97 17.40 -6.48 -14.89
CA ALA A 97 18.25 -7.67 -14.84
C ALA A 97 17.63 -8.78 -13.96
N SER A 98 16.97 -8.43 -12.85
CA SER A 98 16.32 -9.38 -11.94
C SER A 98 14.89 -9.76 -12.37
N ASN A 99 14.28 -9.04 -13.32
CA ASN A 99 12.88 -9.22 -13.71
C ASN A 99 12.70 -10.36 -14.75
N SER A 100 13.17 -11.55 -14.40
CA SER A 100 13.00 -12.75 -15.22
C SER A 100 12.84 -14.00 -14.36
N ARG A 101 12.15 -15.03 -14.87
CA ARG A 101 11.99 -16.30 -14.14
C ARG A 101 13.33 -16.94 -13.74
N PRO A 102 14.36 -17.02 -14.60
CA PRO A 102 15.67 -17.56 -14.20
C PRO A 102 16.35 -16.75 -13.09
N ALA A 103 16.30 -15.41 -13.16
CA ALA A 103 16.87 -14.56 -12.13
C ALA A 103 16.15 -14.74 -10.77
N VAL A 104 14.81 -14.83 -10.79
CA VAL A 104 14.02 -15.12 -9.59
C VAL A 104 14.35 -16.51 -9.04
N ALA A 105 14.52 -17.52 -9.91
CA ALA A 105 14.93 -18.87 -9.48
C ALA A 105 16.31 -18.86 -8.80
N ALA A 106 17.28 -18.14 -9.34
CA ALA A 106 18.59 -17.97 -8.73
C ALA A 106 18.50 -17.24 -7.36
N LEU A 107 17.69 -16.17 -7.29
CA LEU A 107 17.46 -15.44 -6.03
C LEU A 107 16.80 -16.33 -4.97
N ARG A 108 15.83 -17.17 -5.35
CA ARG A 108 15.17 -18.16 -4.48
C ARG A 108 16.17 -19.21 -3.93
N ALA A 109 17.10 -19.66 -4.78
CA ALA A 109 18.09 -20.66 -4.41
C ALA A 109 19.17 -20.12 -3.46
N THR A 110 19.34 -18.81 -3.42
CA THR A 110 20.42 -18.11 -2.69
C THR A 110 19.84 -17.26 -1.55
N VAL A 111 19.65 -15.97 -1.80
CA VAL A 111 19.34 -14.96 -0.76
C VAL A 111 18.00 -15.24 -0.06
N LEU A 112 16.95 -15.60 -0.81
CA LEU A 112 15.63 -15.81 -0.19
C LEU A 112 15.58 -17.08 0.68
N ARG A 113 16.48 -18.04 0.42
CA ARG A 113 16.62 -19.24 1.25
C ARG A 113 17.09 -18.91 2.68
N LEU A 114 17.82 -17.83 2.83
CA LEU A 114 18.31 -17.38 4.14
C LEU A 114 17.20 -16.86 5.07
N LEU A 115 16.02 -16.54 4.53
CA LEU A 115 14.85 -16.15 5.31
C LEU A 115 14.09 -17.36 5.88
N GLU A 116 14.25 -18.56 5.30
CA GLU A 116 13.43 -19.73 5.63
C GLU A 116 13.53 -20.15 7.12
N PRO A 117 14.71 -20.24 7.76
CA PRO A 117 14.80 -20.65 9.16
C PRO A 117 14.03 -19.73 10.10
N GLY A 118 14.27 -18.41 10.01
CA GLY A 118 13.59 -17.45 10.87
C GLY A 118 12.08 -17.33 10.58
N LEU A 119 11.67 -17.49 9.32
CA LEU A 119 10.23 -17.57 8.99
C LEU A 119 9.60 -18.85 9.57
N THR A 120 10.31 -19.97 9.60
CA THR A 120 9.82 -21.20 10.22
C THR A 120 9.60 -21.00 11.70
N GLU A 121 10.61 -20.50 12.42
CA GLU A 121 10.50 -20.18 13.86
C GLU A 121 9.33 -19.24 14.16
N LEU A 122 9.17 -18.18 13.34
CA LEU A 122 8.13 -17.20 13.49
C LEU A 122 6.72 -17.82 13.29
N ILE A 123 6.54 -18.60 12.22
CA ILE A 123 5.27 -19.25 11.90
C ILE A 123 4.94 -20.34 12.94
N ASP A 124 5.92 -21.06 13.45
CA ASP A 124 5.72 -22.07 14.49
C ASP A 124 5.33 -21.43 15.83
N ALA A 125 6.01 -20.34 16.21
CA ALA A 125 5.71 -19.61 17.44
C ALA A 125 4.32 -18.97 17.44
N LEU A 126 3.91 -18.36 16.33
CA LEU A 126 2.63 -17.65 16.22
C LEU A 126 1.46 -18.54 15.82
N SER A 127 1.72 -19.68 15.17
CA SER A 127 0.70 -20.61 14.65
C SER A 127 -0.44 -19.87 13.94
N PRO A 128 -0.14 -19.01 12.93
CA PRO A 128 -1.14 -18.16 12.31
C PRO A 128 -2.15 -18.98 11.51
N THR A 129 -3.38 -18.50 11.40
CA THR A 129 -4.43 -19.10 10.57
C THR A 129 -4.36 -18.73 9.09
N ALA A 130 -3.57 -17.70 8.74
CA ALA A 130 -3.17 -17.34 7.39
C ALA A 130 -1.88 -16.52 7.42
N VAL A 131 -1.12 -16.55 6.33
CA VAL A 131 0.04 -15.68 6.10
C VAL A 131 -0.26 -14.80 4.89
N VAL A 132 -0.04 -13.50 5.04
CA VAL A 132 -0.28 -12.51 3.98
C VAL A 132 1.02 -11.76 3.70
N SER A 133 1.47 -11.77 2.47
CA SER A 133 2.70 -11.08 2.06
C SER A 133 2.38 -9.81 1.28
N PHE A 134 2.92 -8.69 1.75
CA PHE A 134 2.90 -7.38 1.08
C PHE A 134 4.25 -7.03 0.45
N HIS A 135 5.17 -8.01 0.32
CA HIS A 135 6.50 -7.74 -0.23
C HIS A 135 6.98 -8.86 -1.16
N PRO A 136 7.48 -8.53 -2.38
CA PRO A 136 7.76 -9.51 -3.43
C PRO A 136 8.81 -10.56 -3.04
N LEU A 137 9.81 -10.19 -2.25
CA LEU A 137 10.88 -11.11 -1.86
C LEU A 137 10.46 -12.11 -0.77
N VAL A 138 9.39 -11.83 -0.04
CA VAL A 138 8.93 -12.68 1.07
C VAL A 138 8.09 -13.85 0.57
N ASN A 139 7.34 -13.68 -0.51
CA ASN A 139 6.41 -14.68 -1.06
C ASN A 139 7.04 -16.06 -1.22
N HIS A 140 8.21 -16.12 -1.86
CA HIS A 140 8.86 -17.41 -2.19
C HIS A 140 9.42 -18.13 -0.97
N ALA A 141 9.94 -17.39 0.02
CA ALA A 141 10.43 -17.98 1.26
C ALA A 141 9.26 -18.49 2.11
N ALA A 142 8.20 -17.68 2.26
CA ALA A 142 6.99 -18.07 2.99
C ALA A 142 6.32 -19.29 2.34
N ALA A 143 6.14 -19.29 1.01
CA ALA A 143 5.58 -20.44 0.29
C ALA A 143 6.35 -21.73 0.56
N ARG A 144 7.69 -21.68 0.52
CA ARG A 144 8.53 -22.86 0.76
C ARG A 144 8.44 -23.37 2.20
N VAL A 145 8.39 -22.46 3.18
CA VAL A 145 8.23 -22.82 4.60
C VAL A 145 6.85 -23.48 4.80
N LEU A 146 5.79 -22.89 4.30
CA LEU A 146 4.43 -23.40 4.47
C LEU A 146 4.21 -24.75 3.79
N ARG A 147 4.78 -24.97 2.60
CA ARG A 147 4.68 -26.26 1.89
C ARG A 147 5.43 -27.42 2.57
N ARG A 148 6.40 -27.17 3.40
CA ARG A 148 7.13 -28.21 4.15
C ARG A 148 6.41 -28.64 5.42
N ARG A 149 5.38 -27.91 5.81
CA ARG A 149 4.60 -28.25 7.01
C ARG A 149 3.70 -29.45 6.71
N THR A 150 3.71 -30.41 7.63
CA THR A 150 2.85 -31.61 7.60
C THR A 150 1.56 -31.40 8.40
N ALA A 151 1.47 -30.32 9.14
CA ALA A 151 0.28 -29.90 9.89
C ALA A 151 -0.79 -29.31 8.95
N ALA A 152 -1.91 -28.88 9.51
CA ALA A 152 -2.99 -28.24 8.78
C ALA A 152 -2.50 -27.14 7.84
N PRO A 153 -3.02 -27.01 6.62
CA PRO A 153 -2.59 -26.03 5.64
C PRO A 153 -2.87 -24.61 6.13
N ILE A 154 -1.86 -23.75 6.04
CA ILE A 154 -1.98 -22.32 6.31
C ILE A 154 -1.98 -21.60 4.97
N PRO A 155 -3.05 -20.90 4.58
CA PRO A 155 -3.11 -20.21 3.29
C PRO A 155 -2.11 -19.06 3.21
N LEU A 156 -1.44 -18.96 2.06
CA LEU A 156 -0.56 -17.87 1.69
C LEU A 156 -1.26 -16.93 0.71
N ILE A 157 -1.45 -15.69 1.12
CA ILE A 157 -2.06 -14.64 0.30
C ILE A 157 -1.00 -13.61 -0.05
N THR A 158 -0.90 -13.24 -1.32
CA THR A 158 -0.01 -12.16 -1.78
C THR A 158 -0.84 -10.92 -2.11
N VAL A 159 -0.46 -9.77 -1.58
CA VAL A 159 -1.07 -8.47 -1.91
C VAL A 159 -0.02 -7.63 -2.63
N ILE A 160 -0.19 -7.47 -3.94
CA ILE A 160 0.72 -6.72 -4.79
C ILE A 160 0.56 -5.22 -4.53
N THR A 161 1.68 -4.54 -4.34
CA THR A 161 1.75 -3.08 -4.14
C THR A 161 2.45 -2.34 -5.29
N ASP A 162 2.89 -3.05 -6.34
CA ASP A 162 3.31 -2.46 -7.61
C ASP A 162 2.08 -2.26 -8.50
N LEU A 163 1.77 -1.02 -8.85
CA LEU A 163 0.47 -0.68 -9.46
C LEU A 163 0.30 -1.19 -10.88
N VAL A 164 1.36 -1.17 -11.70
CA VAL A 164 1.36 -1.61 -13.11
C VAL A 164 2.55 -2.52 -13.44
N ASP A 165 3.77 -2.04 -13.22
CA ASP A 165 5.00 -2.77 -13.58
C ASP A 165 5.34 -3.83 -12.51
N VAL A 166 4.52 -4.89 -12.46
CA VAL A 166 4.69 -5.97 -11.49
C VAL A 166 5.98 -6.75 -11.77
N HIS A 167 6.91 -6.74 -10.83
CA HIS A 167 8.17 -7.48 -10.93
C HIS A 167 7.95 -9.00 -10.85
N SER A 168 8.77 -9.78 -11.55
CA SER A 168 8.64 -11.26 -11.58
C SER A 168 8.78 -11.92 -10.20
N THR A 169 9.36 -11.26 -9.20
CA THR A 169 9.40 -11.73 -7.81
C THR A 169 8.04 -11.80 -7.12
N TRP A 170 7.03 -11.10 -7.63
CA TRP A 170 5.65 -11.25 -7.15
C TRP A 170 5.00 -12.55 -7.59
N ILE A 171 5.50 -13.16 -8.69
CA ILE A 171 4.92 -14.36 -9.29
C ILE A 171 5.44 -15.58 -8.53
N CYS A 172 4.57 -16.16 -7.72
CA CYS A 172 4.84 -17.37 -6.97
C CYS A 172 3.69 -18.36 -7.20
N ASP A 173 4.00 -19.56 -7.73
CA ASP A 173 2.98 -20.56 -8.08
C ASP A 173 2.35 -21.19 -6.83
N ASP A 174 3.03 -21.10 -5.69
CA ASP A 174 2.69 -21.77 -4.43
C ASP A 174 1.91 -20.86 -3.47
N ILE A 175 0.99 -20.05 -4.01
CA ILE A 175 0.09 -19.16 -3.25
C ILE A 175 -1.35 -19.62 -3.39
N ASP A 176 -2.19 -19.31 -2.41
CA ASP A 176 -3.62 -19.63 -2.42
C ASP A 176 -4.44 -18.48 -3.03
N ALA A 177 -4.00 -17.25 -2.86
CA ALA A 177 -4.62 -16.09 -3.48
C ALA A 177 -3.60 -14.97 -3.76
N ILE A 178 -3.87 -14.20 -4.81
CA ILE A 178 -3.12 -12.99 -5.15
C ILE A 178 -4.08 -11.83 -5.39
N VAL A 179 -3.89 -10.76 -4.63
CA VAL A 179 -4.63 -9.50 -4.78
C VAL A 179 -3.84 -8.57 -5.68
N THR A 180 -4.46 -8.10 -6.75
CA THR A 180 -3.85 -7.18 -7.71
C THR A 180 -4.39 -5.77 -7.55
N PRO A 181 -3.52 -4.74 -7.68
CA PRO A 181 -3.90 -3.35 -7.50
C PRO A 181 -4.59 -2.74 -8.73
N SER A 182 -4.50 -3.37 -9.89
CA SER A 182 -5.07 -2.90 -11.15
C SER A 182 -5.29 -4.02 -12.15
N ALA A 183 -6.13 -3.77 -13.15
CA ALA A 183 -6.33 -4.69 -14.27
C ALA A 183 -5.04 -4.97 -15.06
N ALA A 184 -4.12 -4.01 -15.17
CA ALA A 184 -2.82 -4.21 -15.81
C ALA A 184 -1.96 -5.21 -15.03
N ALA A 185 -1.90 -5.09 -13.71
CA ALA A 185 -1.24 -6.04 -12.83
C ALA A 185 -1.89 -7.42 -12.92
N LEU A 186 -3.23 -7.50 -12.90
CA LEU A 186 -3.98 -8.75 -13.07
C LEU A 186 -3.62 -9.46 -14.38
N ASN A 187 -3.63 -8.74 -15.49
CA ASN A 187 -3.29 -9.29 -16.80
C ASN A 187 -1.87 -9.86 -16.83
N ARG A 188 -0.91 -9.16 -16.23
CA ARG A 188 0.47 -9.62 -16.11
C ARG A 188 0.59 -10.91 -15.29
N ILE A 189 -0.12 -11.01 -14.17
CA ILE A 189 -0.13 -12.19 -13.30
C ILE A 189 -0.75 -13.39 -14.01
N ARG A 190 -1.88 -13.21 -14.71
CA ARG A 190 -2.52 -14.25 -15.52
C ARG A 190 -1.64 -14.70 -16.69
N ALA A 191 -1.01 -13.75 -17.39
CA ALA A 191 -0.06 -14.08 -18.47
C ALA A 191 1.18 -14.85 -17.97
N ALA A 192 1.54 -14.70 -16.70
CA ALA A 192 2.58 -15.48 -16.05
C ALA A 192 2.15 -16.92 -15.66
N GLY A 193 0.86 -17.27 -15.82
CA GLY A 193 0.35 -18.62 -15.61
C GLY A 193 -0.33 -18.86 -14.26
N ILE A 194 -0.54 -17.83 -13.44
CA ILE A 194 -1.32 -17.98 -12.20
C ILE A 194 -2.79 -18.20 -12.56
N ALA A 195 -3.40 -19.24 -11.98
CA ALA A 195 -4.78 -19.62 -12.24
C ALA A 195 -5.77 -18.50 -11.89
N ALA A 196 -6.81 -18.35 -12.70
CA ALA A 196 -7.73 -17.21 -12.62
C ALA A 196 -8.53 -17.18 -11.30
N ASP A 197 -8.84 -18.35 -10.73
CA ASP A 197 -9.55 -18.53 -9.46
C ASP A 197 -8.73 -18.11 -8.22
N ARG A 198 -7.42 -17.97 -8.38
CA ARG A 198 -6.52 -17.41 -7.35
C ARG A 198 -6.27 -15.92 -7.49
N CYS A 199 -6.75 -15.27 -8.56
CA CYS A 199 -6.47 -13.88 -8.89
C CYS A 199 -7.65 -12.96 -8.55
N PHE A 200 -7.44 -11.95 -7.70
CA PHE A 200 -8.45 -11.02 -7.22
C PHE A 200 -8.07 -9.58 -7.53
N ASP A 201 -8.78 -8.92 -8.45
CA ASP A 201 -8.59 -7.50 -8.78
C ASP A 201 -9.36 -6.61 -7.80
N LEU A 202 -8.81 -6.42 -6.61
CA LEU A 202 -9.46 -5.66 -5.54
C LEU A 202 -8.99 -4.20 -5.47
N GLY A 203 -7.88 -3.86 -6.13
CA GLY A 203 -7.24 -2.58 -6.00
C GLY A 203 -6.11 -2.59 -4.96
N MET A 204 -5.34 -1.50 -4.93
CA MET A 204 -4.30 -1.30 -3.93
C MET A 204 -4.93 -0.87 -2.60
N PRO A 205 -4.70 -1.60 -1.49
CA PRO A 205 -5.22 -1.22 -0.19
C PRO A 205 -4.68 0.13 0.27
N VAL A 206 -5.58 1.06 0.55
CA VAL A 206 -5.29 2.36 1.16
C VAL A 206 -6.14 2.55 2.41
N ASP A 207 -5.68 3.39 3.33
CA ASP A 207 -6.42 3.68 4.55
C ASP A 207 -7.75 4.37 4.26
N GLU A 208 -8.78 4.08 5.06
CA GLU A 208 -10.12 4.65 4.88
C GLU A 208 -10.14 6.19 4.95
N SER A 209 -9.19 6.82 5.66
CA SER A 209 -9.09 8.28 5.73
C SER A 209 -8.92 8.93 4.34
N PHE A 210 -8.34 8.20 3.37
CA PHE A 210 -8.25 8.63 1.97
C PHE A 210 -9.53 8.38 1.18
N THR A 211 -10.39 7.47 1.62
CA THR A 211 -11.55 6.99 0.86
C THR A 211 -12.85 7.70 1.24
N ALA A 212 -12.80 8.59 2.22
CA ALA A 212 -13.94 9.43 2.58
C ALA A 212 -14.38 10.27 1.37
N GLN A 213 -15.69 10.55 1.27
CA GLN A 213 -16.22 11.38 0.19
C GLN A 213 -15.39 12.67 0.02
N PRO A 214 -15.21 13.13 -1.24
CA PRO A 214 -14.52 14.39 -1.50
C PRO A 214 -15.13 15.52 -0.66
N PRO A 215 -14.30 16.34 0.00
CA PRO A 215 -14.80 17.37 0.88
C PRO A 215 -15.56 18.45 0.08
N THR A 216 -16.64 18.95 0.64
CA THR A 216 -17.32 20.17 0.17
C THR A 216 -16.35 21.35 0.21
N ALA A 217 -16.70 22.44 -0.46
CA ALA A 217 -15.88 23.66 -0.41
C ALA A 217 -15.71 24.21 1.01
N ALA A 218 -16.75 24.07 1.87
CA ALA A 218 -16.68 24.50 3.26
C ALA A 218 -15.74 23.61 4.10
N GLU A 219 -15.87 22.28 3.97
CA GLU A 219 -15.00 21.32 4.65
C GLU A 219 -13.55 21.45 4.22
N ARG A 220 -13.29 21.72 2.93
CA ARG A 220 -11.93 21.96 2.42
C ARG A 220 -11.31 23.23 3.01
N ARG A 221 -12.10 24.30 3.15
CA ARG A 221 -11.62 25.53 3.83
C ARG A 221 -11.29 25.26 5.29
N GLU A 222 -12.10 24.45 5.97
CA GLU A 222 -11.85 24.08 7.37
C GLU A 222 -10.61 23.21 7.52
N LEU A 223 -10.42 22.23 6.63
CA LEU A 223 -9.19 21.43 6.56
C LEU A 223 -7.95 22.33 6.39
N ARG A 224 -7.99 23.29 5.48
CA ARG A 224 -6.90 24.26 5.28
C ARG A 224 -6.59 25.06 6.55
N ARG A 225 -7.62 25.58 7.25
CA ARG A 225 -7.39 26.30 8.51
C ARG A 225 -6.69 25.44 9.55
N ARG A 226 -7.15 24.19 9.75
CA ARG A 226 -6.54 23.25 10.71
C ARG A 226 -5.10 22.93 10.38
N LEU A 227 -4.76 22.90 9.09
CA LEU A 227 -3.40 22.64 8.59
C LEU A 227 -2.52 23.91 8.53
N GLY A 228 -2.99 25.06 9.03
CA GLY A 228 -2.25 26.32 8.98
C GLY A 228 -2.17 26.96 7.58
N LEU A 229 -3.04 26.49 6.66
CA LEU A 229 -3.11 27.01 5.29
C LEU A 229 -4.17 28.10 5.18
N ASP A 230 -4.01 29.00 4.20
CA ASP A 230 -5.05 30.00 3.87
C ASP A 230 -6.29 29.29 3.31
N PRO A 231 -7.46 29.43 3.94
CA PRO A 231 -8.67 28.71 3.53
C PRO A 231 -9.20 29.13 2.15
N ALA A 232 -8.90 30.34 1.69
CA ALA A 232 -9.40 30.89 0.44
C ALA A 232 -8.49 30.60 -0.77
N ARG A 233 -7.21 30.27 -0.55
CA ARG A 233 -6.24 30.08 -1.63
C ARG A 233 -6.28 28.69 -2.23
N ARG A 234 -6.04 28.61 -3.53
CA ARG A 234 -5.74 27.35 -4.20
C ARG A 234 -4.51 26.70 -3.58
N THR A 235 -4.63 25.40 -3.30
CA THR A 235 -3.58 24.64 -2.62
C THR A 235 -3.03 23.58 -3.55
N VAL A 236 -1.75 23.68 -3.85
CA VAL A 236 -0.99 22.64 -4.56
C VAL A 236 -0.13 21.89 -3.55
N LEU A 237 -0.37 20.59 -3.44
CA LEU A 237 0.42 19.70 -2.59
C LEU A 237 1.59 19.15 -3.39
N LEU A 238 2.79 19.25 -2.85
CA LEU A 238 3.99 18.68 -3.44
C LEU A 238 4.60 17.65 -2.49
N THR A 239 4.79 16.41 -2.95
CA THR A 239 5.42 15.36 -2.13
C THR A 239 6.30 14.44 -2.96
N GLY A 240 7.35 13.90 -2.33
CA GLY A 240 8.21 12.85 -2.86
C GLY A 240 7.97 11.47 -2.23
N GLY A 241 6.77 11.27 -1.64
CA GLY A 241 6.46 10.10 -0.82
C GLY A 241 7.19 10.11 0.53
N GLY A 242 7.13 9.02 1.28
CA GLY A 242 7.73 8.94 2.62
C GLY A 242 9.22 9.24 2.68
N GLU A 243 9.94 9.02 1.58
CA GLU A 243 11.38 9.28 1.46
C GLU A 243 11.74 10.69 0.95
N GLY A 244 10.76 11.53 0.60
CA GLY A 244 10.99 12.87 0.08
C GLY A 244 11.90 12.92 -1.16
N SER A 245 11.73 11.97 -2.07
CA SER A 245 12.53 11.79 -3.28
C SER A 245 11.94 12.51 -4.51
N GLY A 246 12.40 12.20 -5.73
CA GLY A 246 11.79 12.72 -6.98
C GLY A 246 12.10 14.18 -7.29
N GLY A 247 13.20 14.73 -6.76
CA GLY A 247 13.61 16.11 -7.04
C GLY A 247 12.75 17.18 -6.35
N LEU A 248 12.17 16.84 -5.20
CA LEU A 248 11.24 17.65 -4.43
C LEU A 248 11.70 19.12 -4.24
N TYR A 249 12.95 19.33 -3.82
CA TYR A 249 13.52 20.68 -3.66
C TYR A 249 13.50 21.49 -4.96
N ARG A 250 13.94 20.89 -6.08
CA ARG A 250 13.99 21.57 -7.37
C ARG A 250 12.58 22.00 -7.80
N ARG A 251 11.59 21.11 -7.69
CA ARG A 251 10.19 21.37 -8.08
C ARG A 251 9.56 22.48 -7.23
N ALA A 252 9.76 22.42 -5.91
CA ALA A 252 9.28 23.47 -5.00
C ALA A 252 9.92 24.83 -5.34
N ARG A 253 11.24 24.87 -5.53
CA ARG A 253 11.96 26.10 -5.88
C ARG A 253 11.45 26.74 -7.17
N VAL A 254 11.21 25.94 -8.20
CA VAL A 254 10.71 26.44 -9.50
C VAL A 254 9.30 27.01 -9.36
N LEU A 255 8.41 26.32 -8.64
CA LEU A 255 7.04 26.80 -8.39
C LEU A 255 7.03 28.06 -7.51
N CYS A 256 7.89 28.14 -6.49
CA CYS A 256 8.03 29.34 -5.66
C CYS A 256 8.52 30.55 -6.46
N ALA A 257 9.43 30.34 -7.43
CA ALA A 257 9.96 31.42 -8.26
C ALA A 257 8.97 31.90 -9.33
N ALA A 258 7.93 31.14 -9.64
CA ALA A 258 6.96 31.45 -10.70
C ALA A 258 5.98 32.58 -10.32
N GLY A 259 5.79 32.89 -9.03
CA GLY A 259 4.88 33.96 -8.59
C GLY A 259 3.41 33.69 -8.92
N LEU A 260 2.96 32.44 -8.77
CA LEU A 260 1.58 32.03 -9.03
C LEU A 260 0.67 32.39 -7.83
N ASP A 261 -0.59 32.76 -8.10
CA ASP A 261 -1.56 33.03 -7.02
C ASP A 261 -2.12 31.76 -6.41
N LEU A 262 -1.30 31.10 -5.61
CA LEU A 262 -1.61 29.86 -4.90
C LEU A 262 -0.76 29.74 -3.63
N GLN A 263 -1.08 28.73 -2.83
CA GLN A 263 -0.19 28.25 -1.79
C GLN A 263 0.35 26.87 -2.13
N LEU A 264 1.65 26.69 -1.93
CA LEU A 264 2.35 25.43 -2.12
C LEU A 264 2.59 24.79 -0.75
N ALA A 265 1.95 23.63 -0.52
CA ALA A 265 2.21 22.79 0.64
C ALA A 265 3.21 21.70 0.26
N VAL A 266 4.37 21.66 0.91
CA VAL A 266 5.44 20.68 0.59
C VAL A 266 5.64 19.72 1.75
N ILE A 267 5.36 18.43 1.50
CA ILE A 267 5.58 17.37 2.49
C ILE A 267 6.86 16.63 2.15
N CYS A 268 7.89 16.83 3.00
CA CYS A 268 9.24 16.31 2.78
C CYS A 268 9.42 14.84 3.24
N GLY A 269 8.43 14.26 3.92
CA GLY A 269 8.58 12.94 4.52
C GLY A 269 9.77 12.90 5.50
N ARG A 270 10.53 11.81 5.47
CA ARG A 270 11.70 11.61 6.33
C ARG A 270 12.97 12.35 5.87
N ASN A 271 12.88 13.21 4.85
CA ASN A 271 14.03 13.92 4.29
C ASN A 271 14.26 15.27 4.97
N ALA A 272 14.89 15.25 6.16
CA ALA A 272 15.20 16.45 6.93
C ALA A 272 16.06 17.46 6.14
N GLY A 273 17.06 16.99 5.37
CA GLY A 273 17.92 17.87 4.59
C GLY A 273 17.19 18.63 3.47
N VAL A 274 16.19 18.02 2.84
CA VAL A 274 15.32 18.73 1.88
C VAL A 274 14.43 19.73 2.61
N ARG A 275 13.89 19.37 3.77
CA ARG A 275 13.06 20.28 4.59
C ARG A 275 13.82 21.54 4.98
N GLU A 276 15.03 21.41 5.52
CA GLU A 276 15.86 22.57 5.91
C GLU A 276 16.14 23.51 4.72
N ARG A 277 16.50 22.95 3.56
CA ARG A 277 16.74 23.73 2.35
C ARG A 277 15.47 24.45 1.86
N LEU A 278 14.30 23.86 2.01
CA LEU A 278 13.03 24.48 1.61
C LEU A 278 12.60 25.59 2.55
N LEU A 279 12.87 25.48 3.84
CA LEU A 279 12.61 26.56 4.81
C LEU A 279 13.41 27.83 4.52
N GLY A 280 14.52 27.72 3.78
CA GLY A 280 15.31 28.88 3.33
C GLY A 280 14.85 29.50 1.99
N ILE A 281 13.74 29.01 1.41
CA ILE A 281 13.21 29.60 0.16
C ILE A 281 12.25 30.76 0.47
N GLU A 282 12.52 31.92 -0.11
CA GLU A 282 11.57 33.03 -0.17
C GLU A 282 10.74 32.91 -1.47
N PRO A 283 9.44 32.58 -1.38
CA PRO A 283 8.61 32.48 -2.58
C PRO A 283 8.34 33.87 -3.18
N ARG A 284 8.34 33.95 -4.51
CA ARG A 284 7.94 35.18 -5.20
C ARG A 284 6.45 35.43 -4.99
N PRO A 285 6.06 36.62 -4.48
CA PRO A 285 4.64 36.95 -4.33
C PRO A 285 3.88 36.88 -5.66
N PRO A 286 2.60 36.46 -5.64
CA PRO A 286 1.75 36.15 -4.50
C PRO A 286 1.81 34.69 -4.01
N THR A 287 2.74 33.86 -4.51
CA THR A 287 2.90 32.47 -4.06
C THR A 287 3.23 32.43 -2.56
N ARG A 288 2.62 31.50 -1.83
CA ARG A 288 2.95 31.19 -0.43
C ARG A 288 3.52 29.79 -0.34
N LEU A 289 4.47 29.59 0.57
CA LEU A 289 5.12 28.30 0.81
C LEU A 289 4.84 27.83 2.25
N HIS A 290 4.40 26.57 2.37
CA HIS A 290 4.27 25.85 3.63
C HIS A 290 5.08 24.56 3.55
N VAL A 291 5.93 24.29 4.55
CA VAL A 291 6.88 23.16 4.50
C VAL A 291 6.73 22.28 5.75
N GLU A 292 6.40 21.02 5.53
CA GLU A 292 6.30 20.01 6.56
C GLU A 292 7.35 18.90 6.38
N GLY A 293 7.66 18.22 7.47
CA GLY A 293 8.43 16.98 7.49
C GLY A 293 7.55 15.76 7.17
N PHE A 294 7.71 14.71 7.96
CA PHE A 294 6.81 13.58 7.96
C PHE A 294 5.50 13.95 8.68
N VAL A 295 4.37 13.69 8.02
CA VAL A 295 3.03 13.94 8.58
C VAL A 295 2.26 12.63 8.74
N PRO A 296 1.61 12.38 9.88
CA PRO A 296 0.79 11.19 10.09
C PRO A 296 -0.58 11.30 9.43
N ASN A 297 -1.02 12.52 9.07
CA ASN A 297 -2.35 12.85 8.56
C ASN A 297 -2.33 13.22 7.07
N MET A 298 -1.59 12.48 6.23
CA MET A 298 -1.44 12.76 4.80
C MET A 298 -2.79 12.84 4.05
N ALA A 299 -3.79 12.09 4.50
CA ALA A 299 -5.14 12.15 3.94
C ALA A 299 -5.78 13.55 4.08
N GLU A 300 -5.57 14.23 5.20
CA GLU A 300 -6.06 15.60 5.40
C GLU A 300 -5.35 16.59 4.45
N TRP A 301 -4.04 16.43 4.26
CA TRP A 301 -3.26 17.25 3.32
C TRP A 301 -3.74 17.06 1.88
N LEU A 302 -3.97 15.82 1.43
CA LEU A 302 -4.55 15.55 0.12
C LEU A 302 -5.94 16.17 -0.01
N ARG A 303 -6.84 15.91 0.93
CA ARG A 303 -8.22 16.42 0.89
C ARG A 303 -8.31 17.96 0.97
N ALA A 304 -7.35 18.62 1.62
CA ALA A 304 -7.23 20.08 1.65
C ALA A 304 -6.77 20.67 0.30
N SER A 305 -6.14 19.84 -0.55
CA SER A 305 -5.47 20.26 -1.77
C SER A 305 -6.38 20.21 -2.99
N ASP A 306 -6.07 21.02 -4.00
CA ASP A 306 -6.76 21.03 -5.29
C ASP A 306 -6.03 20.17 -6.32
N LEU A 307 -4.72 20.05 -6.20
CA LEU A 307 -3.81 19.39 -7.13
C LEU A 307 -2.64 18.76 -6.37
N LEU A 308 -2.22 17.58 -6.77
CA LEU A 308 -1.02 16.91 -6.27
C LEU A 308 0.09 16.95 -7.31
N VAL A 309 1.29 17.35 -6.90
CA VAL A 309 2.53 17.22 -7.68
C VAL A 309 3.41 16.18 -7.00
N SER A 310 3.75 15.08 -7.71
CA SER A 310 4.54 14.00 -7.11
C SER A 310 5.36 13.22 -8.14
N LYS A 311 6.17 12.25 -7.66
CA LYS A 311 6.65 11.16 -8.48
C LYS A 311 5.55 10.10 -8.68
N ALA A 312 5.76 9.17 -9.62
CA ALA A 312 4.79 8.11 -9.93
C ALA A 312 4.76 6.95 -8.90
N GLY A 313 4.86 7.26 -7.60
CA GLY A 313 4.83 6.25 -6.55
C GLY A 313 3.46 5.56 -6.45
N PRO A 314 3.39 4.21 -6.41
CA PRO A 314 2.13 3.47 -6.45
C PRO A 314 1.19 3.83 -5.30
N ALA A 315 1.68 3.90 -4.06
CA ALA A 315 0.87 4.27 -2.90
C ALA A 315 0.32 5.69 -3.02
N THR A 316 1.17 6.66 -3.37
CA THR A 316 0.76 8.07 -3.51
C THR A 316 -0.30 8.23 -4.60
N ILE A 317 -0.18 7.49 -5.72
CA ILE A 317 -1.19 7.48 -6.78
C ILE A 317 -2.51 6.89 -6.24
N ALA A 318 -2.49 5.71 -5.60
CA ALA A 318 -3.68 5.08 -5.07
C ALA A 318 -4.39 5.96 -4.03
N GLU A 319 -3.63 6.61 -3.14
CA GLU A 319 -4.12 7.57 -2.14
C GLU A 319 -4.80 8.78 -2.81
N ALA A 320 -4.14 9.37 -3.83
CA ALA A 320 -4.68 10.51 -4.55
C ALA A 320 -5.94 10.16 -5.36
N LEU A 321 -5.98 8.98 -6.00
CA LEU A 321 -7.15 8.46 -6.70
C LEU A 321 -8.34 8.33 -5.74
N CYS A 322 -8.13 7.75 -4.56
CA CYS A 322 -9.18 7.58 -3.56
C CYS A 322 -9.61 8.91 -2.93
N ALA A 323 -8.69 9.85 -2.73
CA ALA A 323 -8.98 11.18 -2.20
C ALA A 323 -9.61 12.13 -3.25
N GLY A 324 -9.71 11.72 -4.52
CA GLY A 324 -10.27 12.54 -5.61
C GLY A 324 -9.38 13.74 -5.98
N VAL A 325 -8.05 13.62 -5.86
CA VAL A 325 -7.10 14.70 -6.11
C VAL A 325 -6.32 14.45 -7.41
N PRO A 326 -6.47 15.31 -8.45
CA PRO A 326 -5.73 15.22 -9.70
C PRO A 326 -4.21 15.28 -9.52
N LEU A 327 -3.46 14.61 -10.43
CA LEU A 327 -2.03 14.44 -10.32
C LEU A 327 -1.25 15.13 -11.44
N LEU A 328 -0.15 15.80 -11.08
CA LEU A 328 0.95 16.11 -11.98
C LEU A 328 2.16 15.25 -11.61
N ILE A 329 2.50 14.31 -12.47
CA ILE A 329 3.63 13.41 -12.27
C ILE A 329 4.88 14.03 -12.88
N THR A 330 5.89 14.30 -12.04
CA THR A 330 7.13 14.96 -12.47
C THR A 330 8.30 14.02 -12.70
N SER A 331 8.24 12.81 -12.17
CA SER A 331 9.30 11.81 -12.29
C SER A 331 8.75 10.41 -11.94
N HIS A 332 9.52 9.39 -12.29
CA HIS A 332 9.25 8.01 -11.95
C HIS A 332 10.56 7.27 -11.66
N LEU A 333 10.48 6.20 -10.90
CA LEU A 333 11.61 5.32 -10.67
C LEU A 333 11.77 4.40 -11.89
N PRO A 334 12.95 4.39 -12.56
CA PRO A 334 13.17 3.58 -13.75
C PRO A 334 12.87 2.08 -13.49
N GLY A 335 12.19 1.45 -14.46
CA GLY A 335 11.80 0.05 -14.40
C GLY A 335 10.54 -0.25 -13.63
N GLN A 336 10.33 0.42 -12.47
CA GLN A 336 9.24 0.08 -11.54
C GLN A 336 7.99 0.97 -11.67
N GLU A 337 8.16 2.25 -12.05
CA GLU A 337 7.05 3.22 -11.96
C GLU A 337 6.64 3.80 -13.33
N ARG A 338 7.19 3.30 -14.45
CA ARG A 338 6.86 3.84 -15.77
C ARG A 338 5.40 3.60 -16.15
N GLY A 339 4.91 2.39 -15.95
CA GLY A 339 3.54 2.04 -16.22
C GLY A 339 2.53 2.82 -15.37
N ASN A 340 2.94 3.26 -14.16
CA ASN A 340 2.11 4.10 -13.31
C ASN A 340 1.85 5.48 -13.95
N VAL A 341 2.88 6.05 -14.63
CA VAL A 341 2.72 7.29 -15.40
C VAL A 341 1.71 7.07 -16.51
N ASP A 342 1.90 6.00 -17.29
CA ASP A 342 1.06 5.70 -18.45
C ASP A 342 -0.39 5.43 -18.02
N LEU A 343 -0.61 4.75 -16.89
CA LEU A 343 -1.95 4.53 -16.31
C LEU A 343 -2.65 5.87 -16.03
N VAL A 344 -2.02 6.75 -15.25
CA VAL A 344 -2.62 8.02 -14.81
C VAL A 344 -2.93 8.93 -16.01
N VAL A 345 -2.05 8.98 -16.99
CA VAL A 345 -2.22 9.80 -18.20
C VAL A 345 -3.30 9.23 -19.12
N THR A 346 -3.31 7.92 -19.36
CA THR A 346 -4.28 7.27 -20.26
C THR A 346 -5.72 7.41 -19.78
N VAL A 347 -5.94 7.31 -18.46
CA VAL A 347 -7.29 7.48 -17.89
C VAL A 347 -7.69 8.95 -17.71
N GLY A 348 -6.79 9.90 -17.97
CA GLY A 348 -7.06 11.33 -17.82
C GLY A 348 -7.05 11.83 -16.37
N ALA A 349 -6.58 11.03 -15.41
CA ALA A 349 -6.54 11.40 -13.98
C ALA A 349 -5.40 12.36 -13.63
N GLY A 350 -4.46 12.58 -14.55
CA GLY A 350 -3.32 13.45 -14.37
C GLY A 350 -2.53 13.67 -15.64
N ARG A 351 -1.42 14.42 -15.51
CA ARG A 351 -0.47 14.70 -16.62
C ARG A 351 0.94 14.34 -16.21
N HIS A 352 1.77 13.94 -17.19
CA HIS A 352 3.21 13.77 -17.00
C HIS A 352 3.93 15.07 -17.40
N VAL A 353 4.58 15.70 -16.44
CA VAL A 353 5.25 17.02 -16.59
C VAL A 353 6.69 16.99 -16.05
N PRO A 354 7.61 16.32 -16.72
CA PRO A 354 8.98 16.11 -16.21
C PRO A 354 9.84 17.37 -16.25
N GLY A 355 9.50 18.35 -17.11
CA GLY A 355 10.22 19.62 -17.27
C GLY A 355 9.76 20.71 -16.33
N ASP A 356 10.66 21.61 -15.89
CA ASP A 356 10.33 22.70 -14.98
C ASP A 356 9.35 23.71 -15.57
N ALA A 357 9.55 24.13 -16.82
CA ALA A 357 8.63 25.04 -17.53
C ALA A 357 7.24 24.40 -17.68
N ALA A 358 7.18 23.16 -18.18
CA ALA A 358 5.93 22.43 -18.32
C ALA A 358 5.19 22.24 -16.97
N LEU A 359 5.92 22.06 -15.87
CA LEU A 359 5.35 21.99 -14.53
C LEU A 359 4.71 23.35 -14.14
N VAL A 360 5.41 24.46 -14.34
CA VAL A 360 4.88 25.80 -14.02
C VAL A 360 3.63 26.10 -14.84
N ASP A 361 3.67 25.83 -16.16
CA ASP A 361 2.55 26.05 -17.08
C ASP A 361 1.33 25.20 -16.70
N ALA A 362 1.53 23.92 -16.40
CA ALA A 362 0.46 23.03 -15.98
C ALA A 362 -0.16 23.45 -14.63
N VAL A 363 0.67 23.83 -13.65
CA VAL A 363 0.17 24.34 -12.37
C VAL A 363 -0.58 25.66 -12.54
N ALA A 364 -0.05 26.59 -13.35
CA ALA A 364 -0.68 27.87 -13.64
C ALA A 364 -2.05 27.69 -14.33
N GLU A 365 -2.17 26.74 -15.26
CA GLU A 365 -3.43 26.40 -15.93
C GLU A 365 -4.44 25.78 -14.96
N LEU A 366 -4.03 24.73 -14.24
CA LEU A 366 -4.93 23.91 -13.43
C LEU A 366 -5.33 24.57 -12.11
N ALA A 367 -4.49 25.46 -11.57
CA ALA A 367 -4.80 26.19 -10.34
C ALA A 367 -5.75 27.38 -10.56
N ARG A 368 -6.09 27.73 -11.81
CA ARG A 368 -7.07 28.81 -12.09
C ARG A 368 -8.44 28.48 -11.49
N PRO A 369 -9.19 29.50 -11.04
CA PRO A 369 -10.61 29.32 -10.76
C PRO A 369 -11.30 28.71 -11.99
N GLU A 370 -12.18 27.73 -11.78
CA GLU A 370 -13.00 27.10 -12.85
C GLU A 370 -12.20 26.41 -13.98
N SER A 371 -10.99 25.93 -13.68
CA SER A 371 -10.21 25.15 -14.64
C SER A 371 -10.99 23.91 -15.09
N THR A 372 -11.42 23.90 -16.35
CA THR A 372 -12.12 22.75 -16.97
C THR A 372 -11.22 21.52 -17.02
N GLY A 373 -9.90 21.71 -17.21
CA GLY A 373 -8.92 20.64 -17.15
C GLY A 373 -8.85 19.97 -15.78
N LEU A 374 -8.90 20.73 -14.70
CA LEU A 374 -8.92 20.19 -13.34
C LEU A 374 -10.21 19.41 -13.04
N LEU A 375 -11.36 19.93 -13.51
CA LEU A 375 -12.65 19.24 -13.37
C LEU A 375 -12.67 17.92 -14.15
N ALA A 376 -12.26 17.92 -15.41
CA ALA A 376 -12.16 16.70 -16.21
C ALA A 376 -11.26 15.64 -15.58
N MET A 377 -10.12 16.04 -15.00
CA MET A 377 -9.26 15.13 -14.27
C MET A 377 -9.95 14.54 -13.03
N ARG A 378 -10.72 15.34 -12.27
CA ARG A 378 -11.47 14.86 -11.11
C ARG A 378 -12.54 13.83 -11.49
N ASP A 379 -13.23 14.06 -12.58
CA ASP A 379 -14.23 13.11 -13.09
C ASP A 379 -13.59 11.78 -13.51
N ALA A 380 -12.43 11.84 -14.13
CA ALA A 380 -11.67 10.65 -14.54
C ALA A 380 -11.18 9.80 -13.35
N LEU A 381 -10.83 10.42 -12.22
CA LEU A 381 -10.40 9.71 -11.00
C LEU A 381 -11.48 8.75 -10.49
N ALA A 382 -12.75 9.15 -10.52
CA ALA A 382 -13.85 8.33 -10.00
C ALA A 382 -13.98 6.99 -10.73
N GLY A 383 -13.58 6.89 -11.99
CA GLY A 383 -13.65 5.66 -12.81
C GLY A 383 -12.62 4.60 -12.42
N ILE A 384 -11.50 4.97 -11.79
CA ILE A 384 -10.40 4.05 -11.48
C ILE A 384 -10.08 3.93 -9.99
N ALA A 385 -10.60 4.80 -9.16
CA ALA A 385 -10.45 4.69 -7.70
C ALA A 385 -11.01 3.37 -7.18
N ARG A 386 -10.32 2.78 -6.20
CA ARG A 386 -10.73 1.53 -5.53
C ARG A 386 -10.83 1.76 -4.01
N PRO A 387 -11.80 2.56 -3.54
CA PRO A 387 -11.88 3.00 -2.14
C PRO A 387 -12.11 1.85 -1.14
N HIS A 388 -12.62 0.73 -1.60
CA HIS A 388 -12.92 -0.44 -0.76
C HIS A 388 -11.85 -1.54 -0.82
N ALA A 389 -10.67 -1.29 -1.42
CA ALA A 389 -9.63 -2.28 -1.62
C ALA A 389 -9.15 -2.92 -0.30
N ALA A 390 -8.92 -2.12 0.74
CA ALA A 390 -8.49 -2.62 2.06
C ALA A 390 -9.56 -3.53 2.70
N ALA A 391 -10.81 -3.09 2.72
CA ALA A 391 -11.92 -3.86 3.28
C ALA A 391 -12.22 -5.14 2.48
N ALA A 392 -12.12 -5.10 1.14
CA ALA A 392 -12.28 -6.29 0.29
C ALA A 392 -11.16 -7.30 0.52
N THR A 393 -9.91 -6.82 0.64
CA THR A 393 -8.74 -7.65 0.96
C THR A 393 -8.87 -8.29 2.34
N ALA A 394 -9.27 -7.53 3.35
CA ALA A 394 -9.51 -8.06 4.70
C ALA A 394 -10.57 -9.17 4.73
N ARG A 395 -11.70 -8.98 4.00
CA ARG A 395 -12.73 -10.03 3.87
C ARG A 395 -12.21 -11.28 3.18
N LEU A 396 -11.41 -11.16 2.13
CA LEU A 396 -10.78 -12.30 1.46
C LEU A 396 -9.87 -13.08 2.41
N ILE A 397 -9.04 -12.38 3.19
CA ILE A 397 -8.15 -12.98 4.19
C ILE A 397 -8.96 -13.73 5.26
N ALA A 398 -9.99 -13.11 5.81
CA ALA A 398 -10.86 -13.72 6.81
C ALA A 398 -11.54 -14.99 6.28
N LEU A 399 -12.03 -14.95 5.03
CA LEU A 399 -12.65 -16.10 4.36
C LEU A 399 -11.68 -17.27 4.20
N LEU A 400 -10.48 -17.03 3.67
CA LEU A 400 -9.48 -18.09 3.45
C LEU A 400 -8.96 -18.66 4.77
N SER A 401 -8.76 -17.82 5.78
CA SER A 401 -8.41 -18.23 7.14
C SER A 401 -9.49 -19.14 7.78
N ALA A 402 -10.77 -18.82 7.58
CA ALA A 402 -11.87 -19.62 8.10
C ALA A 402 -11.99 -20.98 7.40
N ARG A 403 -11.82 -21.03 6.08
CA ARG A 403 -11.83 -22.28 5.29
C ARG A 403 -10.73 -23.25 5.76
N ALA A 404 -9.49 -22.76 5.86
CA ALA A 404 -8.36 -23.58 6.32
C ALA A 404 -8.60 -24.13 7.75
N ALA A 405 -9.19 -23.34 8.63
CA ALA A 405 -9.53 -23.80 9.98
C ALA A 405 -10.65 -24.87 10.01
N THR A 406 -11.50 -24.92 8.98
CA THR A 406 -12.55 -25.95 8.84
C THR A 406 -11.97 -27.25 8.27
N GLU A 407 -11.07 -27.16 7.29
CA GLU A 407 -10.41 -28.32 6.66
C GLU A 407 -9.42 -29.02 7.62
N ALA A 408 -8.93 -28.31 8.64
CA ALA A 408 -8.03 -28.83 9.67
C ALA A 408 -8.75 -29.60 10.80
N ARG A 409 -10.06 -29.62 10.84
CA ARG A 409 -10.92 -30.34 11.83
C ARG A 409 -11.39 -31.68 11.29
#